data_e2e26a561753de730aa6970fcee270d4
#
_entry.id   e2e26a561753de730aa6970fcee270d4
#
_cell.length_a   1.000
_cell.length_b   1.000
_cell.length_c   1.000
_cell.angle_alpha   90.00
_cell.angle_beta   90.00
_cell.angle_gamma   90.00
#
_symmetry.space_group_name_H-M   'P 1'
#
loop_
_entity.id
_entity.type
_entity.pdbx_description
1 polymer ?
#
loop_
_entity_poly.entity_id
_entity_poly.type
_entity_poly.pdbx_seq_one_letter_code
_entity_poly.pdbx_strand_id
1 'polypeptide(L)'
;MEHYLATLTLKSPAIIPRRRSARGYTGVKDTIPGSTVGGAILTWLRRHNKVDIKQAEELAKSGGIVSSPAFPRKNNKLYYPAHPFIWKCKDPDCGAYVTTIERVLNELEVGKELDTDIIPPACGKGDRSLGKLQRPLPASILLKGGDIDKDAKRGQPHFESVRLVSVPVSRHRASSIVGAFYYYEALPIGLEYWAIVSIEEGIVGEGNYEIRIGRGVSRGFGKAELRTKKIDIDRLLKTMPSKRGHMVFYALSPVAFREGESVIDLSMYRDLTGKPSAGLVRVRSVYGYNVVVGGWDVRRNMEWRLEGAASPGSLVAAELEGGGEDTAYGLVHLGLLGNSFDFGGMQLVGLNMMLPAKIVLGDVLAS
;
A
#
# COMPACT_ATOMS: atom_id res chain seq x y z
N MET A 1 -10.62 17.76 1.87
CA MET A 1 -10.34 16.31 2.09
C MET A 1 -10.06 16.07 3.57
N GLU A 2 -10.60 15.00 4.11
CA GLU A 2 -10.28 14.51 5.45
C GLU A 2 -9.46 13.22 5.34
N HIS A 3 -8.50 13.05 6.24
CA HIS A 3 -7.55 11.95 6.20
C HIS A 3 -7.69 11.08 7.44
N TYR A 4 -7.79 9.78 7.22
CA TYR A 4 -8.03 8.81 8.27
C TYR A 4 -7.00 7.69 8.27
N LEU A 5 -6.53 7.32 9.45
CA LEU A 5 -5.94 6.02 9.69
C LEU A 5 -7.10 5.02 9.84
N ALA A 6 -7.27 4.19 8.85
CA ALA A 6 -8.31 3.19 8.80
C ALA A 6 -7.78 1.84 9.28
N THR A 7 -8.49 1.21 10.20
CA THR A 7 -8.24 -0.18 10.63
C THR A 7 -9.35 -1.06 10.09
N LEU A 8 -8.97 -2.15 9.45
CA LEU A 8 -9.88 -3.10 8.82
C LEU A 8 -9.74 -4.45 9.52
N THR A 9 -10.80 -4.96 10.14
CA THR A 9 -10.84 -6.28 10.78
C THR A 9 -11.74 -7.23 9.99
N LEU A 10 -11.20 -8.34 9.49
CA LEU A 10 -11.96 -9.31 8.72
C LEU A 10 -12.91 -10.12 9.61
N LYS A 11 -14.22 -10.06 9.31
CA LYS A 11 -15.29 -10.80 10.01
C LYS A 11 -15.76 -12.04 9.23
N SER A 12 -15.34 -12.19 7.98
CA SER A 12 -15.46 -13.42 7.19
C SER A 12 -14.24 -13.59 6.30
N PRO A 13 -13.98 -14.79 5.74
CA PRO A 13 -12.86 -14.97 4.82
C PRO A 13 -12.95 -14.00 3.65
N ALA A 14 -11.84 -13.40 3.23
CA ALA A 14 -11.80 -12.41 2.16
C ALA A 14 -10.97 -12.91 0.96
N ILE A 15 -11.58 -12.90 -0.23
CA ILE A 15 -10.91 -13.33 -1.47
C ILE A 15 -10.25 -12.11 -2.11
N ILE A 16 -8.92 -12.01 -1.94
CA ILE A 16 -8.07 -10.97 -2.55
C ILE A 16 -7.03 -11.69 -3.43
N PRO A 17 -7.39 -12.07 -4.66
CA PRO A 17 -6.59 -13.00 -5.43
C PRO A 17 -5.33 -12.33 -6.01
N ARG A 18 -4.23 -13.09 -6.05
CA ARG A 18 -3.05 -12.75 -6.87
C ARG A 18 -3.28 -13.08 -8.34
N ARG A 19 -3.89 -14.23 -8.60
CA ARG A 19 -4.12 -14.74 -9.96
C ARG A 19 -5.52 -15.29 -10.11
N ARG A 20 -6.05 -15.18 -11.30
CA ARG A 20 -7.25 -15.88 -11.75
C ARG A 20 -6.82 -17.10 -12.58
N SER A 21 -7.41 -18.25 -12.30
CA SER A 21 -7.23 -19.47 -13.10
C SER A 21 -8.59 -19.95 -13.61
N ALA A 22 -8.57 -20.89 -14.56
CA ALA A 22 -9.80 -21.54 -15.05
C ALA A 22 -10.57 -22.27 -13.93
N ARG A 23 -9.88 -22.70 -12.86
CA ARG A 23 -10.45 -23.45 -11.73
C ARG A 23 -10.73 -22.61 -10.49
N GLY A 24 -10.56 -21.27 -10.57
CA GLY A 24 -10.86 -20.38 -9.44
C GLY A 24 -9.85 -19.25 -9.24
N TYR A 25 -9.75 -18.78 -8.02
CA TYR A 25 -8.85 -17.71 -7.61
C TYR A 25 -7.73 -18.28 -6.74
N THR A 26 -6.49 -18.13 -7.19
CA THR A 26 -5.31 -18.72 -6.56
C THR A 26 -4.36 -17.67 -6.04
N GLY A 27 -3.70 -18.00 -4.94
CA GLY A 27 -2.80 -17.11 -4.23
C GLY A 27 -3.55 -15.94 -3.58
N VAL A 28 -3.17 -15.62 -2.38
CA VAL A 28 -3.73 -14.48 -1.64
C VAL A 28 -2.67 -13.40 -1.61
N LYS A 29 -3.08 -12.14 -1.73
CA LYS A 29 -2.18 -11.01 -1.52
C LYS A 29 -2.00 -10.79 -0.02
N ASP A 30 -0.78 -10.56 0.41
CA ASP A 30 -0.46 -10.23 1.80
C ASP A 30 -0.96 -8.83 2.18
N THR A 31 -1.20 -7.99 1.17
CA THR A 31 -1.73 -6.64 1.29
C THR A 31 -3.01 -6.52 0.48
N ILE A 32 -3.94 -5.69 0.93
CA ILE A 32 -5.17 -5.42 0.22
C ILE A 32 -4.96 -4.18 -0.65
N PRO A 33 -5.16 -4.24 -1.99
CA PRO A 33 -4.95 -3.07 -2.84
C PRO A 33 -5.80 -1.87 -2.42
N GLY A 34 -5.24 -0.66 -2.49
CA GLY A 34 -5.95 0.57 -2.14
C GLY A 34 -7.24 0.77 -2.94
N SER A 35 -7.23 0.43 -4.23
CA SER A 35 -8.44 0.44 -5.06
C SER A 35 -9.54 -0.51 -4.57
N THR A 36 -9.16 -1.61 -3.91
CA THR A 36 -10.13 -2.54 -3.30
C THR A 36 -10.72 -1.95 -2.03
N VAL A 37 -9.92 -1.26 -1.23
CA VAL A 37 -10.38 -0.56 -0.01
C VAL A 37 -11.31 0.59 -0.39
N GLY A 38 -10.87 1.49 -1.28
CA GLY A 38 -11.66 2.63 -1.76
C GLY A 38 -12.97 2.18 -2.41
N GLY A 39 -12.95 1.12 -3.23
CA GLY A 39 -14.13 0.55 -3.84
C GLY A 39 -15.12 -0.06 -2.83
N ALA A 40 -14.61 -0.62 -1.72
CA ALA A 40 -15.46 -1.13 -0.64
C ALA A 40 -16.18 0.02 0.10
N ILE A 41 -15.46 1.11 0.39
CA ILE A 41 -16.01 2.33 1.01
C ILE A 41 -17.07 2.93 0.09
N LEU A 42 -16.78 3.11 -1.18
CA LEU A 42 -17.71 3.66 -2.17
C LEU A 42 -18.98 2.79 -2.29
N THR A 43 -18.82 1.47 -2.27
CA THR A 43 -19.96 0.54 -2.28
C THR A 43 -20.81 0.67 -1.01
N TRP A 44 -20.17 0.87 0.14
CA TRP A 44 -20.85 1.10 1.41
C TRP A 44 -21.66 2.40 1.37
N LEU A 45 -21.07 3.50 0.91
CA LEU A 45 -21.73 4.80 0.77
C LEU A 45 -23.00 4.70 -0.08
N ARG A 46 -22.90 4.02 -1.21
CA ARG A 46 -24.08 3.78 -2.09
C ARG A 46 -25.16 2.97 -1.40
N ARG A 47 -24.80 1.89 -0.72
CA ARG A 47 -25.78 0.99 -0.08
C ARG A 47 -26.53 1.66 1.08
N HIS A 48 -25.89 2.64 1.72
CA HIS A 48 -26.50 3.40 2.82
C HIS A 48 -27.09 4.73 2.37
N ASN A 49 -27.27 4.93 1.05
CA ASN A 49 -27.84 6.15 0.45
C ASN A 49 -27.13 7.44 0.90
N LYS A 50 -25.81 7.35 1.17
CA LYS A 50 -24.99 8.52 1.48
C LYS A 50 -24.59 9.28 0.22
N VAL A 51 -24.49 8.59 -0.90
CA VAL A 51 -24.22 9.13 -2.23
C VAL A 51 -25.08 8.42 -3.27
N ASP A 52 -25.49 9.11 -4.31
CA ASP A 52 -26.15 8.52 -5.46
C ASP A 52 -25.14 7.90 -6.44
N ILE A 53 -25.63 7.35 -7.57
CA ILE A 53 -24.76 6.71 -8.56
C ILE A 53 -23.82 7.73 -9.23
N LYS A 54 -24.33 8.92 -9.55
CA LYS A 54 -23.55 9.98 -10.23
C LYS A 54 -22.47 10.53 -9.32
N GLN A 55 -22.83 10.83 -8.07
CA GLN A 55 -21.87 11.25 -7.03
C GLN A 55 -20.79 10.18 -6.78
N ALA A 56 -21.18 8.90 -6.70
CA ALA A 56 -20.21 7.82 -6.53
C ALA A 56 -19.23 7.69 -7.72
N GLU A 57 -19.74 7.91 -8.94
CA GLU A 57 -18.89 7.94 -10.14
C GLU A 57 -17.95 9.16 -10.15
N GLU A 58 -18.42 10.30 -9.69
CA GLU A 58 -17.64 11.53 -9.59
C GLU A 58 -16.53 11.38 -8.56
N LEU A 59 -16.83 10.91 -7.34
CA LEU A 59 -15.85 10.61 -6.30
C LEU A 59 -14.77 9.63 -6.78
N ALA A 60 -15.16 8.61 -7.55
CA ALA A 60 -14.20 7.67 -8.10
C ALA A 60 -13.29 8.28 -9.19
N LYS A 61 -13.78 9.30 -9.92
CA LYS A 61 -13.04 9.96 -11.01
C LYS A 61 -12.17 11.10 -10.51
N SER A 62 -12.70 11.91 -9.61
CA SER A 62 -12.02 13.10 -9.09
C SER A 62 -10.92 12.78 -8.07
N GLY A 63 -10.86 11.52 -7.59
CA GLY A 63 -10.02 11.18 -6.45
C GLY A 63 -10.63 11.64 -5.12
N GLY A 64 -11.93 11.84 -5.06
CA GLY A 64 -12.66 12.17 -3.83
C GLY A 64 -12.62 11.06 -2.77
N ILE A 65 -12.20 9.85 -3.15
CA ILE A 65 -11.84 8.74 -2.24
C ILE A 65 -10.52 8.15 -2.70
N VAL A 66 -9.49 8.28 -1.88
CA VAL A 66 -8.16 7.71 -2.11
C VAL A 66 -7.80 6.78 -0.95
N SER A 67 -7.20 5.65 -1.23
CA SER A 67 -6.70 4.75 -0.19
C SER A 67 -5.33 4.21 -0.56
N SER A 68 -4.43 4.18 0.42
CA SER A 68 -3.22 3.37 0.31
C SER A 68 -3.60 1.88 0.22
N PRO A 69 -2.69 1.00 -0.22
CA PRO A 69 -2.82 -0.42 0.09
C PRO A 69 -3.01 -0.61 1.59
N ALA A 70 -3.82 -1.61 1.98
CA ALA A 70 -3.93 -1.94 3.40
C ALA A 70 -2.87 -3.00 3.75
N PHE A 71 -2.11 -2.69 4.79
CA PHE A 71 -1.03 -3.52 5.32
C PHE A 71 -1.46 -4.21 6.61
N PRO A 72 -0.89 -5.36 6.96
CA PRO A 72 -1.20 -6.02 8.23
C PRO A 72 -0.99 -5.13 9.44
N ARG A 73 -1.85 -5.34 10.45
CA ARG A 73 -1.76 -4.79 11.79
C ARG A 73 -1.81 -5.93 12.80
N LYS A 74 -0.94 -5.93 13.79
CA LYS A 74 -0.91 -6.97 14.81
C LYS A 74 -0.56 -6.35 16.17
N ASN A 75 -1.30 -6.68 17.20
CA ASN A 75 -1.06 -6.19 18.56
C ASN A 75 -0.95 -4.64 18.61
N ASN A 76 -1.86 -3.94 17.94
CA ASN A 76 -1.88 -2.48 17.79
C ASN A 76 -0.66 -1.86 17.09
N LYS A 77 0.18 -2.67 16.44
CA LYS A 77 1.35 -2.20 15.70
C LYS A 77 1.08 -2.23 14.22
N LEU A 78 1.50 -1.16 13.53
CA LEU A 78 1.40 -1.04 12.08
C LEU A 78 2.61 -1.75 11.45
N TYR A 79 2.36 -2.56 10.43
CA TYR A 79 3.40 -3.18 9.64
C TYR A 79 3.49 -2.46 8.31
N TYR A 80 4.70 -2.17 7.89
CA TYR A 80 4.98 -1.48 6.63
C TYR A 80 5.61 -2.45 5.64
N PRO A 81 5.42 -2.26 4.32
CA PRO A 81 6.09 -3.08 3.31
C PRO A 81 7.60 -2.96 3.47
N ALA A 82 8.32 -4.06 3.28
CA ALA A 82 9.77 -4.05 3.43
C ALA A 82 10.47 -3.27 2.31
N HIS A 83 11.51 -2.54 2.68
CA HIS A 83 12.38 -1.87 1.72
C HIS A 83 13.40 -2.85 1.08
N PRO A 84 14.02 -2.53 -0.07
CA PRO A 84 14.88 -3.46 -0.81
C PRO A 84 16.26 -3.70 -0.16
N PHE A 85 16.58 -2.97 0.91
CA PHE A 85 17.88 -3.05 1.60
C PHE A 85 17.84 -3.96 2.84
N ILE A 86 17.07 -5.04 2.73
CA ILE A 86 17.00 -6.12 3.71
C ILE A 86 17.54 -7.38 3.05
N TRP A 87 18.32 -8.15 3.78
CA TRP A 87 18.79 -9.48 3.35
C TRP A 87 18.45 -10.51 4.39
N LYS A 88 18.14 -11.70 3.93
CA LYS A 88 17.92 -12.88 4.76
C LYS A 88 19.13 -13.81 4.65
N CYS A 89 19.61 -14.32 5.78
CA CYS A 89 20.60 -15.38 5.78
C CYS A 89 19.97 -16.66 5.21
N LYS A 90 20.70 -17.34 4.30
CA LYS A 90 20.26 -18.61 3.70
C LYS A 90 20.49 -19.79 4.64
N ASP A 91 21.34 -19.62 5.64
CA ASP A 91 21.58 -20.64 6.65
C ASP A 91 20.29 -20.85 7.45
N PRO A 92 19.70 -22.07 7.39
CA PRO A 92 18.44 -22.37 8.10
C PRO A 92 18.58 -22.23 9.62
N ASP A 93 19.78 -22.49 10.18
CA ASP A 93 20.03 -22.38 11.61
C ASP A 93 20.24 -20.94 12.06
N CYS A 94 20.60 -20.04 11.15
CA CYS A 94 20.74 -18.63 11.41
C CYS A 94 19.42 -17.86 11.25
N GLY A 95 18.78 -17.98 10.10
CA GLY A 95 17.53 -17.31 9.77
C GLY A 95 17.49 -15.79 9.99
N ALA A 96 18.67 -15.17 10.25
CA ALA A 96 18.77 -13.76 10.59
C ALA A 96 18.46 -12.87 9.38
N TYR A 97 17.83 -11.72 9.65
CA TYR A 97 17.68 -10.62 8.71
C TYR A 97 18.68 -9.52 9.09
N VAL A 98 19.29 -8.93 8.08
CA VAL A 98 20.21 -7.80 8.21
C VAL A 98 19.79 -6.68 7.29
N THR A 99 20.03 -5.45 7.69
CA THR A 99 19.64 -4.27 6.92
C THR A 99 20.77 -3.25 6.87
N THR A 100 20.87 -2.53 5.76
CA THR A 100 21.79 -1.40 5.56
C THR A 100 21.05 -0.07 5.47
N ILE A 101 19.78 -0.02 5.91
CA ILE A 101 18.91 1.13 5.70
C ILE A 101 19.50 2.44 6.24
N GLU A 102 20.12 2.43 7.43
CA GLU A 102 20.69 3.63 8.02
C GLU A 102 21.82 4.21 7.16
N ARG A 103 22.73 3.35 6.67
CA ARG A 103 23.80 3.76 5.77
C ARG A 103 23.23 4.32 4.47
N VAL A 104 22.25 3.62 3.88
CA VAL A 104 21.60 4.04 2.64
C VAL A 104 20.93 5.41 2.79
N LEU A 105 20.19 5.63 3.88
CA LEU A 105 19.55 6.92 4.14
C LEU A 105 20.58 8.04 4.27
N ASN A 106 21.65 7.81 5.01
CA ASN A 106 22.73 8.80 5.20
C ASN A 106 23.42 9.17 3.88
N GLU A 107 23.66 8.21 3.00
CA GLU A 107 24.26 8.46 1.67
C GLU A 107 23.31 9.22 0.75
N LEU A 108 22.04 8.82 0.69
CA LEU A 108 21.03 9.47 -0.17
C LEU A 108 20.66 10.88 0.30
N GLU A 109 20.59 11.12 1.62
CA GLU A 109 20.25 12.43 2.19
C GLU A 109 21.35 13.48 1.96
N VAL A 110 22.57 13.07 1.67
CA VAL A 110 23.66 13.96 1.25
C VAL A 110 23.81 14.05 -0.28
N GLY A 111 22.86 13.47 -1.01
CA GLY A 111 22.80 13.53 -2.48
C GLY A 111 23.77 12.60 -3.19
N LYS A 112 24.35 11.62 -2.50
CA LYS A 112 25.16 10.59 -3.14
C LYS A 112 24.29 9.59 -3.85
N GLU A 113 24.69 9.18 -5.04
CA GLU A 113 24.15 8.00 -5.68
C GLU A 113 24.66 6.74 -4.96
N LEU A 114 23.78 5.76 -4.81
CA LEU A 114 24.18 4.50 -4.23
C LEU A 114 25.01 3.71 -5.24
N ASP A 115 26.16 3.24 -4.80
CA ASP A 115 26.91 2.24 -5.54
C ASP A 115 26.03 0.99 -5.75
N THR A 116 26.08 0.43 -6.95
CA THR A 116 25.28 -0.76 -7.30
C THR A 116 25.62 -1.95 -6.40
N ASP A 117 26.82 -1.94 -5.79
CA ASP A 117 27.35 -2.99 -4.94
C ASP A 117 27.21 -2.65 -3.45
N ILE A 118 26.00 -2.34 -2.98
CA ILE A 118 25.76 -2.23 -1.54
C ILE A 118 25.98 -3.60 -0.91
N ILE A 119 27.15 -3.76 -0.32
CA ILE A 119 27.55 -4.98 0.38
C ILE A 119 26.71 -5.08 1.65
N PRO A 120 25.90 -6.13 1.81
CA PRO A 120 25.18 -6.32 3.06
C PRO A 120 26.12 -6.53 4.23
N PRO A 121 25.75 -6.12 5.45
CA PRO A 121 26.54 -6.41 6.64
C PRO A 121 26.64 -7.92 6.85
N ALA A 122 27.72 -8.37 7.46
CA ALA A 122 27.88 -9.78 7.80
C ALA A 122 26.72 -10.24 8.71
N CYS A 123 26.17 -11.41 8.45
CA CYS A 123 25.25 -12.01 9.40
C CYS A 123 26.07 -12.44 10.63
N GLY A 124 25.58 -12.16 11.84
CA GLY A 124 26.32 -12.24 13.12
C GLY A 124 27.00 -13.56 13.49
N LYS A 125 27.00 -14.57 12.63
CA LYS A 125 27.73 -15.83 12.78
C LYS A 125 29.12 -15.83 12.09
N GLY A 126 29.64 -14.66 11.76
CA GLY A 126 31.07 -14.50 11.41
C GLY A 126 31.48 -14.90 9.99
N ASP A 127 30.64 -15.50 9.21
CA ASP A 127 30.99 -15.91 7.84
C ASP A 127 30.56 -14.84 6.84
N ARG A 128 31.54 -14.06 6.35
CA ARG A 128 31.36 -12.94 5.41
C ARG A 128 31.08 -13.38 3.97
N SER A 129 30.75 -14.64 3.71
CA SER A 129 30.48 -15.06 2.33
C SER A 129 29.18 -14.47 1.82
N LEU A 130 29.27 -13.53 0.87
CA LEU A 130 28.16 -12.90 0.15
C LEU A 130 27.14 -13.91 -0.41
N GLY A 131 27.58 -15.16 -0.67
CA GLY A 131 26.72 -16.25 -1.14
C GLY A 131 25.66 -16.72 -0.15
N LYS A 132 25.74 -16.35 1.14
CA LYS A 132 24.78 -16.79 2.17
C LYS A 132 23.63 -15.82 2.40
N LEU A 133 23.63 -14.64 1.77
CA LEU A 133 22.57 -13.66 1.90
C LEU A 133 21.68 -13.63 0.65
N GLN A 134 20.38 -13.51 0.86
CA GLN A 134 19.38 -13.42 -0.19
C GLN A 134 18.46 -12.23 0.07
N ARG A 135 18.17 -11.44 -0.96
CA ARG A 135 17.11 -10.44 -0.89
C ARG A 135 15.76 -11.15 -0.75
N PRO A 136 14.91 -10.75 0.20
CA PRO A 136 13.56 -11.28 0.28
C PRO A 136 12.75 -10.83 -0.93
N LEU A 137 11.70 -11.60 -1.23
CA LEU A 137 10.74 -11.23 -2.26
C LEU A 137 10.01 -9.94 -1.87
N PRO A 138 9.59 -9.12 -2.84
CA PRO A 138 8.80 -7.92 -2.60
C PRO A 138 7.55 -8.23 -1.77
N ALA A 139 7.27 -7.39 -0.80
CA ALA A 139 6.12 -7.51 0.12
C ALA A 139 6.06 -8.81 0.96
N SER A 140 7.13 -9.64 0.96
CA SER A 140 7.16 -10.86 1.78
C SER A 140 7.57 -10.60 3.23
N ILE A 141 8.14 -9.44 3.53
CA ILE A 141 8.58 -9.02 4.86
C ILE A 141 7.96 -7.67 5.15
N LEU A 142 7.41 -7.56 6.33
CA LEU A 142 6.85 -6.33 6.85
C LEU A 142 7.70 -5.86 8.03
N LEU A 143 7.97 -4.57 8.05
CA LEU A 143 8.69 -3.90 9.14
C LEU A 143 7.68 -3.43 10.19
N LYS A 144 8.10 -3.48 11.42
CA LYS A 144 7.39 -2.92 12.55
C LYS A 144 8.19 -1.74 13.07
N GLY A 145 7.70 -0.52 12.85
CA GLY A 145 8.34 0.67 13.39
C GLY A 145 9.84 0.75 13.12
N GLY A 146 10.27 0.56 11.89
CA GLY A 146 11.69 0.57 11.51
C GLY A 146 12.47 -0.71 11.81
N ASP A 147 11.97 -1.56 12.71
CA ASP A 147 12.60 -2.84 13.04
C ASP A 147 12.03 -3.98 12.22
N ILE A 148 12.89 -4.90 11.83
CA ILE A 148 12.48 -6.15 11.20
C ILE A 148 11.80 -7.01 12.27
N ASP A 149 10.52 -7.37 12.05
CA ASP A 149 9.83 -8.23 12.98
C ASP A 149 10.55 -9.59 13.11
N LYS A 150 10.94 -9.94 14.32
CA LYS A 150 11.60 -11.22 14.59
C LYS A 150 10.70 -12.42 14.26
N ASP A 151 9.39 -12.23 14.29
CA ASP A 151 8.40 -13.25 13.88
C ASP A 151 8.34 -13.40 12.36
N ALA A 152 8.77 -12.40 11.58
CA ALA A 152 8.96 -12.47 10.13
C ALA A 152 10.13 -13.36 9.71
N LYS A 153 10.92 -13.89 10.66
CA LYS A 153 12.12 -14.72 10.42
C LYS A 153 11.89 -15.91 9.50
N ARG A 154 10.66 -16.35 9.31
CA ARG A 154 10.35 -17.54 8.51
C ARG A 154 9.97 -17.23 7.06
N GLY A 155 9.92 -15.96 6.64
CA GLY A 155 9.52 -15.57 5.28
C GLY A 155 8.13 -16.07 4.88
N GLN A 156 7.33 -16.42 5.88
CA GLN A 156 5.95 -16.81 5.69
C GLN A 156 5.06 -15.58 5.78
N PRO A 157 3.98 -15.51 5.03
CA PRO A 157 2.95 -14.50 5.24
C PRO A 157 2.52 -14.56 6.72
N HIS A 158 2.14 -13.41 7.28
CA HIS A 158 1.68 -13.33 8.68
C HIS A 158 0.43 -14.17 8.97
N PHE A 159 -0.09 -14.87 7.97
CA PHE A 159 -1.28 -15.72 8.07
C PHE A 159 -1.19 -16.89 7.08
N GLU A 160 -1.84 -17.98 7.44
CA GLU A 160 -2.09 -19.09 6.52
C GLU A 160 -3.39 -18.81 5.74
N SER A 161 -3.34 -18.93 4.40
CA SER A 161 -4.55 -18.78 3.60
C SER A 161 -5.51 -19.94 3.84
N VAL A 162 -6.80 -19.64 3.85
CA VAL A 162 -7.85 -20.65 3.92
C VAL A 162 -8.23 -21.06 2.52
N ARG A 163 -8.20 -22.38 2.24
CA ARG A 163 -8.68 -22.93 0.96
C ARG A 163 -10.11 -23.40 1.12
N LEU A 164 -10.99 -22.86 0.30
CA LEU A 164 -12.43 -23.16 0.28
C LEU A 164 -12.79 -23.81 -1.06
N VAL A 165 -13.32 -25.02 -0.99
CA VAL A 165 -13.75 -25.78 -2.17
C VAL A 165 -15.23 -25.53 -2.42
N SER A 166 -15.60 -25.36 -3.69
CA SER A 166 -16.96 -25.15 -4.14
C SER A 166 -17.27 -26.04 -5.32
N VAL A 167 -18.44 -26.64 -5.31
CA VAL A 167 -18.92 -27.50 -6.38
C VAL A 167 -20.20 -26.93 -6.95
N PRO A 168 -20.26 -26.62 -8.26
CA PRO A 168 -21.52 -26.22 -8.88
C PRO A 168 -22.52 -27.37 -8.87
N VAL A 169 -23.74 -27.06 -8.54
CA VAL A 169 -24.86 -28.01 -8.55
C VAL A 169 -25.75 -27.72 -9.75
N SER A 170 -26.03 -28.75 -10.52
CA SER A 170 -27.03 -28.66 -11.62
C SER A 170 -28.42 -28.45 -11.04
N ARG A 171 -29.08 -27.37 -11.44
CA ARG A 171 -30.46 -27.09 -10.99
C ARG A 171 -31.48 -28.14 -11.49
N HIS A 172 -31.18 -28.79 -12.63
CA HIS A 172 -32.06 -29.80 -13.21
C HIS A 172 -31.86 -31.19 -12.61
N ARG A 173 -30.64 -31.53 -12.20
CA ARG A 173 -30.28 -32.86 -11.72
C ARG A 173 -30.15 -32.94 -10.20
N ALA A 174 -30.16 -31.80 -9.51
CA ALA A 174 -29.86 -31.69 -8.08
C ALA A 174 -28.55 -32.40 -7.66
N SER A 175 -27.63 -32.57 -8.62
CA SER A 175 -26.36 -33.25 -8.43
C SER A 175 -25.16 -32.36 -8.83
N SER A 176 -23.99 -32.67 -8.34
CA SER A 176 -22.76 -31.99 -8.72
C SER A 176 -22.45 -32.15 -10.21
N ILE A 177 -21.94 -31.12 -10.84
CA ILE A 177 -21.47 -31.19 -12.24
C ILE A 177 -20.07 -31.82 -12.21
N VAL A 178 -19.91 -32.97 -12.88
CA VAL A 178 -18.65 -33.70 -12.95
C VAL A 178 -17.55 -32.83 -13.57
N GLY A 179 -16.38 -32.78 -12.94
CA GLY A 179 -15.22 -32.01 -13.40
C GLY A 179 -15.28 -30.51 -13.18
N ALA A 180 -16.36 -29.97 -12.59
CA ALA A 180 -16.58 -28.54 -12.45
C ALA A 180 -16.32 -28.01 -11.02
N PHE A 181 -15.51 -28.72 -10.23
CA PHE A 181 -15.11 -28.18 -8.93
C PHE A 181 -14.15 -26.98 -9.10
N TYR A 182 -14.29 -26.01 -8.19
CA TYR A 182 -13.37 -24.87 -8.14
C TYR A 182 -13.05 -24.54 -6.68
N TYR A 183 -11.95 -23.86 -6.46
CA TYR A 183 -11.52 -23.48 -5.13
C TYR A 183 -11.16 -22.01 -5.06
N TYR A 184 -11.26 -21.48 -3.86
CA TYR A 184 -10.84 -20.12 -3.54
C TYR A 184 -9.78 -20.19 -2.45
N GLU A 185 -8.74 -19.41 -2.61
CA GLU A 185 -7.83 -19.10 -1.51
C GLU A 185 -8.22 -17.73 -0.96
N ALA A 186 -8.41 -17.65 0.35
CA ALA A 186 -8.92 -16.48 1.02
C ALA A 186 -8.08 -16.14 2.26
N LEU A 187 -8.09 -14.86 2.61
CA LEU A 187 -7.60 -14.38 3.89
C LEU A 187 -8.51 -14.90 5.00
N PRO A 188 -7.97 -15.42 6.11
CA PRO A 188 -8.79 -15.92 7.22
C PRO A 188 -9.48 -14.79 8.00
N ILE A 189 -10.45 -15.18 8.80
CA ILE A 189 -11.15 -14.32 9.75
C ILE A 189 -10.18 -13.83 10.81
N GLY A 190 -10.44 -12.65 11.38
CA GLY A 190 -9.71 -12.08 12.51
C GLY A 190 -8.44 -11.33 12.14
N LEU A 191 -8.04 -11.35 10.86
CA LEU A 191 -6.90 -10.54 10.42
C LEU A 191 -7.25 -9.06 10.51
N GLU A 192 -6.29 -8.30 10.99
CA GLU A 192 -6.34 -6.85 11.01
C GLU A 192 -5.38 -6.25 9.98
N TYR A 193 -5.86 -5.19 9.33
CA TYR A 193 -5.10 -4.38 8.39
C TYR A 193 -5.24 -2.91 8.74
N TRP A 194 -4.30 -2.09 8.28
CA TRP A 194 -4.39 -0.64 8.34
C TRP A 194 -4.15 -0.04 6.96
N ALA A 195 -4.76 1.10 6.71
CA ALA A 195 -4.57 1.89 5.50
C ALA A 195 -4.71 3.38 5.82
N ILE A 196 -4.12 4.22 5.00
CA ILE A 196 -4.46 5.64 4.95
C ILE A 196 -5.65 5.77 3.99
N VAL A 197 -6.71 6.40 4.43
CA VAL A 197 -7.88 6.68 3.62
C VAL A 197 -8.15 8.17 3.65
N SER A 198 -8.21 8.77 2.47
CA SER A 198 -8.53 10.18 2.28
C SER A 198 -9.86 10.31 1.57
N ILE A 199 -10.78 11.05 2.15
CA ILE A 199 -12.16 11.15 1.67
C ILE A 199 -12.57 12.63 1.65
N GLU A 200 -13.42 12.99 0.70
CA GLU A 200 -14.03 14.31 0.63
C GLU A 200 -14.79 14.64 1.92
N GLU A 201 -14.67 15.89 2.36
CA GLU A 201 -15.20 16.33 3.64
C GLU A 201 -16.72 16.12 3.75
N GLY A 202 -17.16 15.67 4.92
CA GLY A 202 -18.57 15.48 5.23
C GLY A 202 -19.20 14.19 4.72
N ILE A 203 -18.46 13.34 3.96
CA ILE A 203 -19.00 12.09 3.41
C ILE A 203 -18.90 10.94 4.43
N VAL A 204 -17.76 10.81 5.10
CA VAL A 204 -17.50 9.80 6.13
C VAL A 204 -16.81 10.49 7.30
N GLY A 205 -17.20 10.17 8.51
CA GLY A 205 -16.56 10.68 9.73
C GLY A 205 -15.69 9.62 10.42
N GLU A 206 -15.29 9.92 11.65
CA GLU A 206 -14.75 8.93 12.57
C GLU A 206 -15.85 7.96 12.98
N GLY A 207 -15.55 6.66 12.99
CA GLY A 207 -16.55 5.67 13.37
C GLY A 207 -16.19 4.23 12.98
N ASN A 208 -17.19 3.37 13.15
CA ASN A 208 -17.12 1.97 12.79
C ASN A 208 -18.15 1.68 11.68
N TYR A 209 -17.70 1.06 10.62
CA TYR A 209 -18.49 0.79 9.42
C TYR A 209 -18.39 -0.69 9.04
N GLU A 210 -19.52 -1.33 8.82
CA GLU A 210 -19.53 -2.69 8.26
C GLU A 210 -19.43 -2.58 6.73
N ILE A 211 -18.28 -2.97 6.20
CA ILE A 211 -18.00 -2.95 4.77
C ILE A 211 -17.85 -4.37 4.22
N ARG A 212 -17.78 -4.47 2.90
CA ARG A 212 -17.51 -5.72 2.20
C ARG A 212 -16.36 -5.55 1.22
N ILE A 213 -15.33 -6.39 1.35
CA ILE A 213 -14.08 -6.25 0.63
C ILE A 213 -13.75 -7.50 -0.20
N GLY A 214 -13.17 -7.28 -1.36
CA GLY A 214 -12.73 -8.36 -2.24
C GLY A 214 -13.85 -8.99 -3.07
N ARG A 215 -13.67 -10.24 -3.45
CA ARG A 215 -14.58 -10.97 -4.34
C ARG A 215 -15.49 -11.91 -3.57
N GLY A 216 -16.58 -12.35 -4.24
CA GLY A 216 -17.51 -13.33 -3.66
C GLY A 216 -18.43 -12.76 -2.56
N VAL A 217 -18.60 -11.45 -2.53
CA VAL A 217 -19.40 -10.73 -1.53
C VAL A 217 -20.83 -11.25 -1.41
N SER A 218 -21.46 -11.61 -2.55
CA SER A 218 -22.80 -12.21 -2.60
C SER A 218 -22.87 -13.63 -2.01
N ARG A 219 -21.71 -14.26 -1.81
CA ARG A 219 -21.59 -15.60 -1.23
C ARG A 219 -21.16 -15.57 0.25
N GLY A 220 -21.16 -14.39 0.88
CA GLY A 220 -20.80 -14.23 2.29
C GLY A 220 -19.33 -13.93 2.57
N PHE A 221 -18.48 -13.81 1.53
CA PHE A 221 -17.07 -13.43 1.70
C PHE A 221 -16.90 -11.95 1.96
N GLY A 222 -15.76 -11.61 2.57
CA GLY A 222 -15.23 -10.27 2.66
C GLY A 222 -16.00 -9.33 3.60
N LYS A 223 -16.79 -9.83 4.54
CA LYS A 223 -17.31 -8.98 5.61
C LYS A 223 -16.15 -8.45 6.45
N ALA A 224 -16.11 -7.16 6.67
CA ALA A 224 -15.10 -6.51 7.46
C ALA A 224 -15.67 -5.34 8.24
N GLU A 225 -15.10 -5.07 9.39
CA GLU A 225 -15.29 -3.86 10.17
C GLU A 225 -14.19 -2.88 9.82
N LEU A 226 -14.57 -1.71 9.33
CA LEU A 226 -13.68 -0.59 9.08
C LEU A 226 -13.84 0.41 10.20
N ARG A 227 -12.77 0.68 10.93
CA ARG A 227 -12.70 1.75 11.93
C ARG A 227 -11.83 2.87 11.39
N THR A 228 -12.35 4.09 11.40
CA THR A 228 -11.66 5.30 10.96
C THR A 228 -11.31 6.18 12.16
N LYS A 229 -10.07 6.65 12.22
CA LYS A 229 -9.58 7.65 13.16
C LYS A 229 -8.92 8.76 12.37
N LYS A 230 -9.29 10.01 12.61
CA LYS A 230 -8.73 11.16 11.89
C LYS A 230 -7.24 11.27 12.15
N ILE A 231 -6.46 11.53 11.10
CA ILE A 231 -5.02 11.75 11.21
C ILE A 231 -4.80 13.18 11.70
N ASP A 232 -3.95 13.32 12.70
CA ASP A 232 -3.49 14.60 13.17
C ASP A 232 -2.47 15.22 12.20
N ILE A 233 -2.96 16.11 11.35
CA ILE A 233 -2.16 16.79 10.34
C ILE A 233 -1.11 17.68 10.98
N ASP A 234 -1.43 18.38 12.06
CA ASP A 234 -0.50 19.31 12.72
C ASP A 234 0.70 18.56 13.32
N ARG A 235 0.46 17.35 13.80
CA ARG A 235 1.51 16.47 14.24
C ARG A 235 2.42 16.04 13.09
N LEU A 236 1.86 15.64 11.96
CA LEU A 236 2.64 15.28 10.77
C LEU A 236 3.44 16.48 10.25
N LEU A 237 2.85 17.67 10.21
CA LEU A 237 3.54 18.90 9.79
C LEU A 237 4.79 19.17 10.62
N LYS A 238 4.74 18.97 11.94
CA LYS A 238 5.90 19.14 12.83
C LYS A 238 7.06 18.18 12.53
N THR A 239 6.77 17.06 11.90
CA THR A 239 7.77 16.04 11.56
C THR A 239 8.26 16.14 10.10
N MET A 240 7.61 16.97 9.28
CA MET A 240 8.00 17.15 7.89
C MET A 240 9.26 18.02 7.76
N PRO A 241 10.14 17.70 6.80
CA PRO A 241 11.25 18.58 6.48
C PRO A 241 10.76 19.89 5.88
N SER A 242 11.27 20.99 6.38
CA SER A 242 10.91 22.34 5.93
C SER A 242 11.99 23.04 5.11
N LYS A 243 13.09 22.35 4.82
CA LYS A 243 14.26 22.92 4.11
C LYS A 243 14.45 22.26 2.75
N ARG A 244 14.96 23.06 1.78
CA ARG A 244 15.44 22.56 0.49
C ARG A 244 16.56 21.55 0.69
N GLY A 245 16.66 20.58 -0.19
CA GLY A 245 17.76 19.61 -0.19
C GLY A 245 17.35 18.21 -0.59
N HIS A 246 18.29 17.31 -0.43
CA HIS A 246 18.08 15.90 -0.69
C HIS A 246 17.24 15.26 0.42
N MET A 247 16.35 14.38 0.03
CA MET A 247 15.55 13.61 0.97
C MET A 247 15.22 12.24 0.40
N VAL A 248 14.86 11.35 1.31
CA VAL A 248 14.45 9.99 0.96
C VAL A 248 13.02 9.78 1.43
N PHE A 249 12.17 9.39 0.49
CA PHE A 249 10.80 8.98 0.79
C PHE A 249 10.70 7.47 0.87
N TYR A 250 9.75 7.03 1.66
CA TYR A 250 9.30 5.64 1.77
C TYR A 250 7.94 5.51 1.10
N ALA A 251 7.83 4.65 0.10
CA ALA A 251 6.61 4.47 -0.66
C ALA A 251 5.59 3.62 0.10
N LEU A 252 4.42 4.16 0.34
CA LEU A 252 3.27 3.46 0.92
C LEU A 252 2.35 2.87 -0.17
N SER A 253 2.45 3.36 -1.40
CA SER A 253 1.73 2.81 -2.55
C SER A 253 2.71 2.56 -3.70
N PRO A 254 2.29 1.90 -4.79
CA PRO A 254 3.16 1.75 -5.95
C PRO A 254 3.62 3.10 -6.47
N VAL A 255 4.92 3.18 -6.81
CA VAL A 255 5.53 4.39 -7.38
C VAL A 255 5.61 4.24 -8.89
N ALA A 256 4.98 5.15 -9.60
CA ALA A 256 4.97 5.18 -11.05
C ALA A 256 5.01 6.62 -11.54
N PHE A 257 5.82 6.86 -12.56
CA PHE A 257 5.90 8.14 -13.26
C PHE A 257 5.72 7.89 -14.75
N ARG A 258 5.17 8.86 -15.47
CA ARG A 258 5.22 8.83 -16.92
C ARG A 258 6.66 8.99 -17.39
N GLU A 259 6.96 8.49 -18.56
CA GLU A 259 8.27 8.71 -19.19
C GLU A 259 8.56 10.21 -19.30
N GLY A 260 9.69 10.64 -18.75
CA GLY A 260 10.07 12.05 -18.65
C GLY A 260 9.45 12.85 -17.48
N GLU A 261 8.49 12.31 -16.75
CA GLU A 261 7.86 12.97 -15.60
C GLU A 261 8.42 12.43 -14.27
N SER A 262 9.47 13.07 -13.78
CA SER A 262 10.04 12.76 -12.45
C SER A 262 9.86 13.90 -11.44
N VAL A 263 8.98 14.84 -11.73
CA VAL A 263 8.73 16.02 -10.89
C VAL A 263 7.29 16.01 -10.40
N ILE A 264 7.12 16.15 -9.09
CA ILE A 264 5.82 16.33 -8.45
C ILE A 264 5.71 17.78 -8.01
N ASP A 265 4.75 18.50 -8.56
CA ASP A 265 4.42 19.87 -8.14
C ASP A 265 3.49 19.82 -6.92
N LEU A 266 3.97 20.29 -5.78
CA LEU A 266 3.20 20.28 -4.55
C LEU A 266 2.04 21.30 -4.57
N SER A 267 2.06 22.29 -5.45
CA SER A 267 0.98 23.26 -5.61
C SER A 267 -0.34 22.63 -6.07
N MET A 268 -0.28 21.43 -6.68
CA MET A 268 -1.45 20.67 -7.08
C MET A 268 -2.42 20.35 -5.92
N TYR A 269 -1.92 20.35 -4.68
CA TYR A 269 -2.74 20.04 -3.50
C TYR A 269 -3.58 21.23 -2.99
N ARG A 270 -3.34 22.42 -3.48
CA ARG A 270 -4.07 23.63 -3.05
C ARG A 270 -5.58 23.47 -3.20
N ASP A 271 -6.02 23.04 -4.37
CA ASP A 271 -7.44 22.94 -4.70
C ASP A 271 -8.16 21.85 -3.89
N LEU A 272 -7.41 20.82 -3.48
CA LEU A 272 -7.94 19.70 -2.69
C LEU A 272 -8.08 20.02 -1.20
N THR A 273 -7.30 20.95 -0.68
CA THR A 273 -7.16 21.17 0.76
C THR A 273 -7.60 22.56 1.19
N GLY A 274 -7.75 23.49 0.25
CA GLY A 274 -8.04 24.91 0.54
C GLY A 274 -6.89 25.67 1.18
N LYS A 275 -5.74 25.01 1.44
CA LYS A 275 -4.53 25.63 1.99
C LYS A 275 -3.44 25.71 0.93
N PRO A 276 -2.61 26.76 0.96
CA PRO A 276 -1.53 26.87 -0.01
C PRO A 276 -0.52 25.74 0.17
N SER A 277 -0.06 25.19 -0.93
CA SER A 277 1.07 24.30 -0.99
C SER A 277 2.05 24.81 -2.04
N ALA A 278 3.34 24.69 -1.80
CA ALA A 278 4.37 25.17 -2.70
C ALA A 278 5.60 24.24 -2.68
N GLY A 279 6.34 24.23 -3.78
CA GLY A 279 7.57 23.46 -3.93
C GLY A 279 7.45 22.33 -4.93
N LEU A 280 8.59 21.80 -5.33
CA LEU A 280 8.71 20.72 -6.28
C LEU A 280 9.48 19.56 -5.63
N VAL A 281 9.03 18.35 -5.84
CA VAL A 281 9.77 17.12 -5.51
C VAL A 281 10.31 16.54 -6.79
N ARG A 282 11.62 16.72 -7.02
CA ARG A 282 12.31 16.17 -8.19
C ARG A 282 12.88 14.79 -7.84
N VAL A 283 12.27 13.75 -8.37
CA VAL A 283 12.73 12.37 -8.15
C VAL A 283 14.02 12.14 -8.94
N ARG A 284 15.06 11.67 -8.26
CA ARG A 284 16.37 11.33 -8.85
C ARG A 284 16.48 9.85 -9.13
N SER A 285 16.10 9.03 -8.16
CA SER A 285 16.17 7.57 -8.31
C SER A 285 15.13 6.87 -7.44
N VAL A 286 14.72 5.68 -7.87
CA VAL A 286 13.77 4.82 -7.16
C VAL A 286 14.43 3.47 -6.93
N TYR A 287 14.59 3.10 -5.67
CA TYR A 287 15.15 1.83 -5.24
C TYR A 287 14.01 0.92 -4.77
N GLY A 288 13.66 -0.06 -5.57
CA GLY A 288 12.56 -0.95 -5.29
C GLY A 288 12.49 -2.14 -6.22
N TYR A 289 11.42 -2.91 -6.09
CA TYR A 289 11.16 -4.02 -7.00
C TYR A 289 10.11 -3.61 -8.02
N ASN A 290 10.31 -4.01 -9.27
CA ASN A 290 9.31 -3.78 -10.31
C ASN A 290 8.07 -4.62 -10.03
N VAL A 291 6.92 -3.97 -10.11
CA VAL A 291 5.60 -4.59 -9.95
C VAL A 291 4.68 -4.15 -11.07
N VAL A 292 3.75 -5.02 -11.41
CA VAL A 292 2.63 -4.68 -12.28
C VAL A 292 1.47 -4.24 -11.40
N VAL A 293 1.04 -3.01 -11.57
CA VAL A 293 -0.18 -2.49 -10.95
C VAL A 293 -1.33 -2.73 -11.92
N GLY A 294 -2.39 -3.35 -11.45
CA GLY A 294 -3.52 -3.66 -12.31
C GLY A 294 -4.83 -3.63 -11.57
N GLY A 295 -5.89 -3.53 -12.33
CA GLY A 295 -7.26 -3.51 -11.85
C GLY A 295 -8.24 -3.82 -12.95
N TRP A 296 -9.52 -3.68 -12.61
CA TRP A 296 -10.62 -3.87 -13.53
C TRP A 296 -11.33 -2.53 -13.74
N ASP A 297 -11.34 -2.05 -14.97
CA ASP A 297 -12.18 -0.92 -15.36
C ASP A 297 -13.61 -1.41 -15.59
N VAL A 298 -14.47 -1.09 -14.63
CA VAL A 298 -15.88 -1.52 -14.65
C VAL A 298 -16.64 -0.91 -15.85
N ARG A 299 -16.27 0.29 -16.30
CA ARG A 299 -16.95 0.97 -17.41
C ARG A 299 -16.62 0.34 -18.75
N ARG A 300 -15.29 0.09 -18.96
CA ARG A 300 -14.80 -0.53 -20.19
C ARG A 300 -14.93 -2.04 -20.17
N ASN A 301 -15.28 -2.61 -19.01
CA ASN A 301 -15.36 -4.05 -18.78
C ASN A 301 -14.06 -4.78 -19.17
N MET A 302 -12.90 -4.17 -18.87
CA MET A 302 -11.59 -4.69 -19.23
C MET A 302 -10.60 -4.62 -18.09
N GLU A 303 -9.61 -5.51 -18.11
CA GLU A 303 -8.44 -5.44 -17.24
C GLU A 303 -7.50 -4.36 -17.76
N TRP A 304 -6.93 -3.58 -16.84
CA TRP A 304 -5.84 -2.67 -17.14
C TRP A 304 -4.60 -3.04 -16.36
N ARG A 305 -3.44 -2.74 -16.93
CA ARG A 305 -2.14 -3.02 -16.32
C ARG A 305 -1.20 -1.85 -16.57
N LEU A 306 -0.52 -1.42 -15.52
CA LEU A 306 0.57 -0.46 -15.55
C LEU A 306 1.85 -1.25 -15.20
N GLU A 307 2.74 -1.37 -16.17
CA GLU A 307 4.05 -2.01 -16.01
C GLU A 307 5.10 -0.99 -15.58
N GLY A 308 6.19 -1.47 -14.97
CA GLY A 308 7.31 -0.60 -14.58
C GLY A 308 7.11 0.21 -13.31
N ALA A 309 6.03 0.00 -12.57
CA ALA A 309 5.87 0.62 -11.26
C ALA A 309 6.81 -0.03 -10.22
N ALA A 310 7.31 0.77 -9.27
CA ALA A 310 8.02 0.23 -8.13
C ALA A 310 7.04 -0.15 -7.01
N SER A 311 7.37 -1.22 -6.26
CA SER A 311 6.51 -1.76 -5.20
C SER A 311 6.36 -0.80 -4.02
N PRO A 312 5.28 -0.89 -3.23
CA PRO A 312 5.29 -0.33 -1.88
C PRO A 312 6.53 -0.82 -1.10
N GLY A 313 7.08 0.03 -0.25
CA GLY A 313 8.37 -0.21 0.42
C GLY A 313 9.59 0.30 -0.35
N SER A 314 9.43 0.74 -1.60
CA SER A 314 10.52 1.36 -2.34
C SER A 314 10.98 2.65 -1.66
N LEU A 315 12.30 2.92 -1.76
CA LEU A 315 12.87 4.20 -1.38
C LEU A 315 12.98 5.09 -2.61
N VAL A 316 12.53 6.32 -2.47
CA VAL A 316 12.57 7.33 -3.52
C VAL A 316 13.54 8.42 -3.08
N ALA A 317 14.70 8.49 -3.72
CA ALA A 317 15.64 9.57 -3.51
C ALA A 317 15.20 10.78 -4.37
N ALA A 318 15.04 11.90 -3.73
CA ALA A 318 14.52 13.11 -4.36
C ALA A 318 15.25 14.36 -3.88
N GLU A 319 15.11 15.42 -4.64
CA GLU A 319 15.50 16.76 -4.29
C GLU A 319 14.26 17.62 -4.09
N LEU A 320 14.19 18.28 -2.96
CA LEU A 320 13.11 19.19 -2.60
C LEU A 320 13.50 20.61 -3.02
N GLU A 321 12.78 21.16 -3.98
CA GLU A 321 12.86 22.55 -4.40
C GLU A 321 11.71 23.33 -3.77
N GLY A 322 12.01 24.12 -2.77
CA GLY A 322 11.02 24.84 -1.96
C GLY A 322 11.41 24.82 -0.50
N GLY A 323 10.63 25.45 0.34
CA GLY A 323 10.85 25.47 1.78
C GLY A 323 9.74 26.22 2.49
N GLY A 324 9.64 26.00 3.81
CA GLY A 324 8.63 26.60 4.66
C GLY A 324 7.41 25.71 4.91
N GLU A 325 6.41 26.30 5.56
CA GLU A 325 5.20 25.61 5.99
C GLU A 325 4.37 25.09 4.81
N ASP A 326 4.24 25.87 3.75
CA ASP A 326 3.51 25.51 2.54
C ASP A 326 4.11 24.25 1.86
N THR A 327 5.44 24.11 1.91
CA THR A 327 6.12 22.93 1.39
C THR A 327 5.88 21.73 2.29
N ALA A 328 5.97 21.90 3.61
CA ALA A 328 5.69 20.81 4.56
C ALA A 328 4.23 20.34 4.43
N TYR A 329 3.29 21.26 4.23
CA TYR A 329 1.89 20.95 4.00
C TYR A 329 1.70 20.12 2.72
N GLY A 330 2.31 20.53 1.62
CA GLY A 330 2.29 19.77 0.36
C GLY A 330 2.87 18.36 0.50
N LEU A 331 3.95 18.21 1.26
CA LEU A 331 4.56 16.90 1.53
C LEU A 331 3.65 15.99 2.37
N VAL A 332 2.90 16.52 3.34
CA VAL A 332 1.90 15.75 4.09
C VAL A 332 0.83 15.23 3.13
N HIS A 333 0.32 16.08 2.25
CA HIS A 333 -0.70 15.66 1.29
C HIS A 333 -0.16 14.68 0.25
N LEU A 334 1.09 14.82 -0.21
CA LEU A 334 1.75 13.81 -1.03
C LEU A 334 1.73 12.44 -0.33
N GLY A 335 2.03 12.40 0.96
CA GLY A 335 2.01 11.16 1.75
C GLY A 335 0.63 10.55 1.93
N LEU A 336 -0.41 11.38 2.05
CA LEU A 336 -1.78 10.95 2.35
C LEU A 336 -2.66 10.75 1.11
N LEU A 337 -2.33 11.40 0.00
CA LEU A 337 -3.10 11.36 -1.25
C LEU A 337 -2.32 10.72 -2.41
N GLY A 338 -0.98 10.81 -2.37
CA GLY A 338 -0.16 10.50 -3.53
C GLY A 338 -0.41 11.49 -4.65
N ASN A 339 -0.18 11.06 -5.87
CA ASN A 339 -0.63 11.79 -7.05
C ASN A 339 -1.48 10.88 -7.94
N SER A 340 -2.16 11.51 -8.88
CA SER A 340 -2.97 10.80 -9.87
C SER A 340 -2.50 11.17 -11.27
N PHE A 341 -2.68 10.26 -12.21
CA PHE A 341 -2.42 10.53 -13.63
C PHE A 341 -3.41 9.79 -14.53
N ASP A 342 -3.61 10.32 -15.72
CA ASP A 342 -4.41 9.68 -16.75
C ASP A 342 -3.64 8.50 -17.36
N PHE A 343 -4.28 7.35 -17.42
CA PHE A 343 -3.77 6.15 -18.05
C PHE A 343 -4.79 5.65 -19.07
N GLY A 344 -4.60 6.03 -20.32
CA GLY A 344 -5.50 5.63 -21.41
C GLY A 344 -6.94 6.11 -21.21
N GLY A 345 -7.13 7.32 -20.70
CA GLY A 345 -8.43 7.92 -20.38
C GLY A 345 -9.07 7.39 -19.10
N MET A 346 -8.30 6.76 -18.23
CA MET A 346 -8.69 6.34 -16.89
C MET A 346 -7.82 7.07 -15.87
N GLN A 347 -8.46 7.74 -14.91
CA GLN A 347 -7.74 8.38 -13.81
C GLN A 347 -7.29 7.34 -12.79
N LEU A 348 -5.98 7.14 -12.65
CA LEU A 348 -5.39 6.35 -11.59
C LEU A 348 -5.13 7.25 -10.39
N VAL A 349 -5.61 6.86 -9.22
CA VAL A 349 -5.48 7.62 -7.97
C VAL A 349 -4.77 6.78 -6.90
N GLY A 350 -4.15 7.44 -5.93
CA GLY A 350 -3.48 6.77 -4.81
C GLY A 350 -2.16 6.07 -5.19
N LEU A 351 -1.54 6.44 -6.32
CA LEU A 351 -0.15 6.13 -6.62
C LEU A 351 0.77 7.18 -6.01
N ASN A 352 2.03 6.82 -5.86
CA ASN A 352 3.06 7.73 -5.32
C ASN A 352 2.72 8.30 -3.92
N MET A 353 1.94 7.57 -3.12
CA MET A 353 1.78 7.90 -1.70
C MET A 353 3.09 7.59 -1.00
N MET A 354 3.81 8.63 -0.59
CA MET A 354 5.13 8.47 -0.01
C MET A 354 5.39 9.53 1.07
N LEU A 355 5.89 9.07 2.19
CA LEU A 355 6.28 9.90 3.33
C LEU A 355 7.80 9.91 3.47
N PRO A 356 8.41 10.96 4.07
CA PRO A 356 9.81 10.91 4.43
C PRO A 356 10.15 9.64 5.18
N ALA A 357 11.22 8.95 4.79
CA ALA A 357 11.56 7.62 5.30
C ALA A 357 11.70 7.59 6.83
N LYS A 358 12.20 8.67 7.43
CA LYS A 358 12.31 8.81 8.90
C LYS A 358 10.96 8.80 9.62
N ILE A 359 9.88 9.26 8.98
CA ILE A 359 8.54 9.23 9.56
C ILE A 359 8.02 7.80 9.61
N VAL A 360 8.19 7.05 8.52
CA VAL A 360 7.73 5.66 8.43
C VAL A 360 8.56 4.75 9.34
N LEU A 361 9.88 4.86 9.28
CA LEU A 361 10.79 4.06 10.09
C LEU A 361 10.72 4.41 11.58
N GLY A 362 10.34 5.65 11.92
CA GLY A 362 10.08 6.10 13.29
C GLY A 362 8.66 5.80 13.79
N ASP A 363 7.82 5.12 12.99
CA ASP A 363 6.43 4.73 13.34
C ASP A 363 5.54 5.88 13.82
N VAL A 364 5.73 7.07 13.23
CA VAL A 364 4.99 8.28 13.62
C VAL A 364 3.49 8.17 13.38
N LEU A 365 3.06 7.37 12.40
CA LEU A 365 1.65 7.15 12.08
C LEU A 365 0.91 6.33 13.16
N ALA A 366 1.63 5.47 13.89
CA ALA A 366 1.04 4.58 14.92
C ALA A 366 0.86 5.27 16.26
N SER A 367 1.55 6.33 16.50
CA SER A 367 1.54 7.10 17.74
C SER A 367 0.55 8.25 17.67
#